data_a387f6e5ac1cb045c95f22bd11c8bce3
#
_entry.id   a387f6e5ac1cb045c95f22bd11c8bce3
#
_cell.length_a   1.000
_cell.length_b   1.000
_cell.length_c   1.000
_cell.angle_alpha   90.00
_cell.angle_beta   90.00
_cell.angle_gamma   90.00
#
_symmetry.space_group_name_H-M   'P 1'
#
loop_
_entity.id
_entity.type
_entity.pdbx_description
1 polymer ?
#
loop_
_entity_poly.entity_id
_entity_poly.type
_entity_poly.pdbx_seq_one_letter_code
_entity_poly.pdbx_strand_id
1 'polypeptide(L)'
;MSGWAQMRSGVCALLFCACACYPPSALSQQALGSVVGHMRVSRGDTPPQRVLVTLEMRGAPMESSYTDSSGTFGFHSLYPNPYYVVVSDDNYELVRQLVVIDPNTMATPVFVEITLVPKKKAQPEADASPNPNGANPDMIDVREYADKFPKHAVKEFEKGLSSDADGKRDDAIRHYLKAVEIAPDFYLAHNNLGSDYQGKSDFPNARKEFERVVQLNQSDAAAYFNLSNICMLTAQLPEAQQYLDEGLRRQPDSSLGQFLLGTLDLRLKKLPQAELALLRAIELSPTKAEPRLQLVNLLLEQGRKDAAASQLRDFLEKLPDNPFSPQVKQKLQKLEASSKTAAPVSN
;
A
#
# COMPACT_ATOMS: atom_id res chain seq x y z
N MET A 1 57.13 -38.41 68.27
CA MET A 1 57.53 -39.78 68.01
C MET A 1 56.93 -40.21 66.70
N SER A 2 57.77 -40.25 65.74
CA SER A 2 58.11 -41.32 64.84
C SER A 2 56.95 -41.79 63.96
N GLY A 3 57.02 -41.89 62.74
CA GLY A 3 58.10 -41.91 61.75
C GLY A 3 57.51 -42.45 60.42
N TRP A 4 58.08 -42.07 59.37
CA TRP A 4 58.55 -42.86 58.21
C TRP A 4 57.52 -43.83 57.56
N ALA A 5 57.46 -44.02 56.29
CA ALA A 5 58.20 -43.68 55.09
C ALA A 5 57.57 -44.38 53.90
N GLN A 6 57.78 -43.78 52.74
CA GLN A 6 58.05 -44.46 51.45
C GLN A 6 56.98 -45.45 50.92
N MET A 7 56.66 -45.57 49.73
CA MET A 7 57.28 -45.35 48.41
C MET A 7 56.43 -46.02 47.34
N ARG A 8 56.30 -45.38 46.19
CA ARG A 8 56.28 -45.96 44.85
C ARG A 8 55.05 -46.61 44.23
N SER A 9 54.88 -46.17 43.08
CA SER A 9 54.42 -46.73 41.79
C SER A 9 53.01 -46.27 41.42
N GLY A 10 52.84 -45.32 40.57
CA GLY A 10 52.95 -45.42 39.16
C GLY A 10 51.79 -46.19 38.54
N VAL A 11 50.62 -45.50 38.38
CA VAL A 11 49.64 -45.86 37.31
C VAL A 11 49.09 -44.56 36.75
N CYS A 12 49.43 -44.29 35.49
CA CYS A 12 48.77 -43.31 34.67
C CYS A 12 47.30 -43.65 34.57
N ALA A 13 46.45 -42.94 35.31
CA ALA A 13 44.99 -42.91 35.04
C ALA A 13 44.79 -41.85 33.99
N LEU A 14 44.54 -42.27 32.75
CA LEU A 14 44.03 -41.50 31.66
C LEU A 14 42.66 -40.91 32.08
N LEU A 15 42.63 -39.64 32.42
CA LEU A 15 41.42 -38.84 32.49
C LEU A 15 40.88 -38.72 31.07
N PHE A 16 39.97 -39.62 30.71
CA PHE A 16 39.05 -39.42 29.59
C PHE A 16 38.19 -38.21 29.91
N CYS A 17 38.63 -37.06 29.41
CA CYS A 17 37.78 -35.90 29.27
C CYS A 17 36.71 -36.27 28.24
N ALA A 18 35.54 -36.70 28.71
CA ALA A 18 34.38 -36.85 27.85
C ALA A 18 33.98 -35.44 27.37
N CYS A 19 34.61 -34.98 26.31
CA CYS A 19 34.08 -33.97 25.47
C CYS A 19 32.73 -34.52 24.94
N ALA A 20 31.65 -34.17 25.61
CA ALA A 20 30.33 -34.30 25.02
C ALA A 20 30.36 -33.52 23.71
N CYS A 21 30.59 -34.25 22.62
CA CYS A 21 30.28 -33.75 21.30
C CYS A 21 28.76 -33.47 21.28
N TYR A 22 28.38 -32.24 21.63
CA TYR A 22 27.13 -31.72 21.18
C TYR A 22 27.20 -31.74 19.65
N PRO A 23 26.31 -32.45 18.95
CA PRO A 23 26.23 -32.30 17.51
C PRO A 23 26.02 -30.81 17.26
N PRO A 24 26.73 -30.21 16.29
CA PRO A 24 26.39 -28.84 15.89
C PRO A 24 24.89 -28.86 15.64
N SER A 25 24.15 -28.03 16.40
CA SER A 25 22.76 -27.77 16.17
C SER A 25 22.63 -27.60 14.67
N ALA A 26 21.93 -28.54 14.04
CA ALA A 26 21.60 -28.44 12.63
C ALA A 26 20.95 -27.05 12.48
N LEU A 27 21.71 -26.13 11.90
CA LEU A 27 21.15 -24.91 11.34
C LEU A 27 20.05 -25.45 10.43
N SER A 28 18.80 -25.32 10.86
CA SER A 28 17.69 -25.68 10.03
C SER A 28 17.95 -24.94 8.72
N GLN A 29 18.24 -25.67 7.66
CA GLN A 29 18.25 -25.09 6.33
C GLN A 29 16.88 -24.49 6.17
N GLN A 30 16.79 -23.18 6.35
CA GLN A 30 15.55 -22.46 6.08
C GLN A 30 15.26 -22.75 4.60
N ALA A 31 14.17 -23.45 4.37
CA ALA A 31 13.72 -23.64 3.00
C ALA A 31 13.58 -22.26 2.38
N LEU A 32 14.12 -22.09 1.18
CA LEU A 32 14.05 -20.85 0.43
C LEU A 32 12.97 -21.02 -0.64
N GLY A 33 12.14 -20.01 -0.81
CA GLY A 33 11.09 -20.02 -1.81
C GLY A 33 11.60 -19.65 -3.19
N SER A 34 10.74 -19.77 -4.17
CA SER A 34 10.99 -19.33 -5.54
C SER A 34 9.75 -18.74 -6.18
N VAL A 35 9.98 -17.84 -7.13
CA VAL A 35 8.94 -17.26 -7.99
C VAL A 35 9.23 -17.69 -9.42
N VAL A 36 8.24 -18.23 -10.09
CA VAL A 36 8.31 -18.55 -11.52
C VAL A 36 7.17 -17.79 -12.20
N GLY A 37 7.49 -17.01 -13.20
CA GLY A 37 6.49 -16.23 -13.92
C GLY A 37 6.46 -16.51 -15.39
N HIS A 38 5.30 -16.28 -15.98
CA HIS A 38 5.10 -16.33 -17.43
C HIS A 38 4.52 -15.00 -17.90
N MET A 39 5.09 -14.50 -18.99
CA MET A 39 4.77 -13.19 -19.53
C MET A 39 4.14 -13.30 -20.90
N ARG A 40 3.02 -12.59 -21.09
CA ARG A 40 2.29 -12.51 -22.36
C ARG A 40 2.02 -11.06 -22.71
N VAL A 41 1.91 -10.76 -23.99
CA VAL A 41 1.36 -9.47 -24.43
C VAL A 41 -0.17 -9.55 -24.42
N SER A 42 -0.86 -8.43 -24.25
CA SER A 42 -2.33 -8.34 -24.13
C SER A 42 -3.12 -8.98 -25.27
N ARG A 43 -2.49 -9.34 -26.39
CA ARG A 43 -3.08 -10.10 -27.51
C ARG A 43 -2.85 -11.61 -27.42
N GLY A 44 -2.23 -12.10 -26.35
CA GLY A 44 -1.99 -13.53 -26.12
C GLY A 44 -0.64 -14.06 -26.65
N ASP A 45 0.16 -13.23 -27.31
CA ASP A 45 1.46 -13.61 -27.85
C ASP A 45 2.56 -13.47 -26.78
N THR A 46 3.66 -14.22 -26.94
CA THR A 46 4.89 -13.98 -26.17
C THR A 46 5.54 -12.68 -26.62
N PRO A 47 6.23 -11.93 -25.71
CA PRO A 47 6.96 -10.73 -26.10
C PRO A 47 7.99 -11.05 -27.20
N PRO A 48 8.11 -10.21 -28.24
CA PRO A 48 8.99 -10.48 -29.37
C PRO A 48 10.48 -10.39 -29.04
N GLN A 49 10.81 -9.87 -27.87
CA GLN A 49 12.18 -9.74 -27.34
C GLN A 49 12.23 -10.05 -25.86
N ARG A 50 13.40 -10.35 -25.33
CA ARG A 50 13.61 -10.57 -23.91
C ARG A 50 13.27 -9.33 -23.11
N VAL A 51 12.44 -9.49 -22.11
CA VAL A 51 12.01 -8.40 -21.23
C VAL A 51 12.74 -8.55 -19.90
N LEU A 52 13.26 -7.43 -19.38
CA LEU A 52 13.88 -7.38 -18.07
C LEU A 52 12.80 -7.36 -17.01
N VAL A 53 12.88 -8.33 -16.09
CA VAL A 53 12.01 -8.44 -14.91
C VAL A 53 12.87 -8.19 -13.68
N THR A 54 12.44 -7.28 -12.84
CA THR A 54 13.13 -6.95 -11.59
C THR A 54 12.28 -7.41 -10.42
N LEU A 55 12.92 -8.11 -9.48
CA LEU A 55 12.33 -8.41 -8.19
C LEU A 55 12.69 -7.31 -7.22
N GLU A 56 11.69 -6.66 -6.65
CA GLU A 56 11.88 -5.61 -5.66
C GLU A 56 11.36 -6.04 -4.30
N MET A 57 12.06 -5.61 -3.27
CA MET A 57 11.60 -5.71 -1.89
C MET A 57 11.68 -4.33 -1.24
N ARG A 58 10.55 -3.85 -0.70
CA ARG A 58 10.46 -2.52 -0.05
C ARG A 58 10.84 -1.35 -0.95
N GLY A 59 10.59 -1.47 -2.25
CA GLY A 59 10.89 -0.43 -3.24
C GLY A 59 12.36 -0.39 -3.69
N ALA A 60 13.20 -1.32 -3.25
CA ALA A 60 14.56 -1.48 -3.72
C ALA A 60 14.69 -2.71 -4.62
N PRO A 61 15.38 -2.61 -5.77
CA PRO A 61 15.66 -3.75 -6.61
C PRO A 61 16.59 -4.73 -5.87
N MET A 62 16.22 -6.02 -5.87
CA MET A 62 16.99 -7.08 -5.24
C MET A 62 17.69 -7.97 -6.27
N GLU A 63 16.95 -8.37 -7.28
CA GLU A 63 17.42 -9.27 -8.31
C GLU A 63 16.74 -8.93 -9.63
N SER A 64 17.39 -9.17 -10.76
CA SER A 64 16.80 -8.98 -12.08
C SER A 64 17.06 -10.21 -12.95
N SER A 65 16.07 -10.60 -13.72
CA SER A 65 16.11 -11.74 -14.65
C SER A 65 15.52 -11.33 -15.98
N TYR A 66 15.99 -11.92 -17.08
CA TYR A 66 15.37 -11.75 -18.38
C TYR A 66 14.44 -12.92 -18.68
N THR A 67 13.33 -12.64 -19.36
CA THR A 67 12.48 -13.69 -19.88
C THR A 67 13.26 -14.53 -20.91
N ASP A 68 12.97 -15.82 -20.93
CA ASP A 68 13.41 -16.71 -22.03
C ASP A 68 12.56 -16.53 -23.30
N SER A 69 12.80 -17.35 -24.31
CA SER A 69 12.06 -17.32 -25.58
C SER A 69 10.59 -17.69 -25.46
N SER A 70 10.18 -18.32 -24.38
CA SER A 70 8.78 -18.66 -24.06
C SER A 70 8.08 -17.60 -23.25
N GLY A 71 8.80 -16.53 -22.84
CA GLY A 71 8.29 -15.51 -21.94
C GLY A 71 8.36 -15.91 -20.46
N THR A 72 9.10 -16.96 -20.10
CA THR A 72 9.24 -17.44 -18.73
C THR A 72 10.42 -16.74 -18.03
N PHE A 73 10.26 -16.42 -16.76
CA PHE A 73 11.30 -15.89 -15.88
C PHE A 73 11.23 -16.55 -14.51
N GLY A 74 12.31 -16.47 -13.72
CA GLY A 74 12.34 -17.05 -12.39
C GLY A 74 13.30 -16.34 -11.45
N PHE A 75 12.95 -16.35 -10.17
CA PHE A 75 13.78 -15.94 -9.04
C PHE A 75 13.80 -17.05 -8.03
N HIS A 76 14.97 -17.32 -7.45
CA HIS A 76 15.20 -18.44 -6.57
C HIS A 76 15.83 -18.00 -5.25
N SER A 77 15.83 -18.90 -4.27
CA SER A 77 16.47 -18.65 -2.97
C SER A 77 15.93 -17.44 -2.23
N LEU A 78 14.61 -17.24 -2.30
CA LEU A 78 13.92 -16.12 -1.69
C LEU A 78 13.51 -16.44 -0.25
N TYR A 79 13.75 -15.52 0.66
CA TYR A 79 13.26 -15.63 2.03
C TYR A 79 11.73 -15.35 2.07
N PRO A 80 11.02 -15.83 3.12
CA PRO A 80 9.62 -15.49 3.33
C PRO A 80 9.46 -13.99 3.49
N ASN A 81 8.99 -13.36 2.45
CA ASN A 81 8.70 -11.93 2.40
C ASN A 81 7.75 -11.64 1.24
N PRO A 82 7.09 -10.49 1.30
CA PRO A 82 6.44 -9.93 0.13
C PRO A 82 7.47 -9.28 -0.81
N TYR A 83 7.33 -9.57 -2.08
CA TYR A 83 8.13 -9.02 -3.17
C TYR A 83 7.24 -8.41 -4.23
N TYR A 84 7.79 -7.51 -5.02
CA TYR A 84 7.15 -7.03 -6.24
C TYR A 84 7.94 -7.56 -7.44
N VAL A 85 7.23 -8.16 -8.36
CA VAL A 85 7.75 -8.43 -9.71
C VAL A 85 7.44 -7.20 -10.55
N VAL A 86 8.47 -6.54 -11.02
CA VAL A 86 8.38 -5.26 -11.74
C VAL A 86 8.89 -5.43 -13.16
N VAL A 87 8.12 -4.97 -14.13
CA VAL A 87 8.53 -4.85 -15.52
C VAL A 87 8.46 -3.39 -15.92
N SER A 88 9.65 -2.80 -16.15
CA SER A 88 9.79 -1.45 -16.67
C SER A 88 10.47 -1.54 -18.03
N ASP A 89 9.72 -1.36 -19.08
CA ASP A 89 10.18 -1.43 -20.48
C ASP A 89 9.65 -0.23 -21.27
N ASP A 90 10.42 0.21 -22.28
CA ASP A 90 10.07 1.39 -23.07
C ASP A 90 8.83 1.17 -23.95
N ASN A 91 8.53 -0.08 -24.32
CA ASN A 91 7.45 -0.44 -25.22
C ASN A 91 6.16 -0.83 -24.51
N TYR A 92 6.22 -1.11 -23.20
CA TYR A 92 5.08 -1.61 -22.43
C TYR A 92 4.77 -0.70 -21.24
N GLU A 93 3.51 -0.68 -20.83
CA GLU A 93 3.11 -0.02 -19.58
C GLU A 93 3.83 -0.67 -18.38
N LEU A 94 4.12 0.14 -17.35
CA LEU A 94 4.75 -0.36 -16.13
C LEU A 94 3.85 -1.42 -15.49
N VAL A 95 4.40 -2.61 -15.29
CA VAL A 95 3.73 -3.67 -14.54
C VAL A 95 4.45 -3.85 -13.21
N ARG A 96 3.69 -3.87 -12.13
CA ARG A 96 4.20 -4.16 -10.80
C ARG A 96 3.22 -5.08 -10.08
N GLN A 97 3.61 -6.31 -9.88
CA GLN A 97 2.76 -7.35 -9.31
C GLN A 97 3.33 -7.86 -7.99
N LEU A 98 2.49 -7.87 -6.97
CA LEU A 98 2.84 -8.40 -5.66
C LEU A 98 2.91 -9.91 -5.68
N VAL A 99 3.96 -10.46 -5.06
CA VAL A 99 4.17 -11.89 -4.82
C VAL A 99 4.56 -12.08 -3.36
N VAL A 100 3.88 -12.95 -2.66
CA VAL A 100 4.18 -13.27 -1.27
C VAL A 100 4.76 -14.68 -1.18
N ILE A 101 5.96 -14.79 -0.64
CA ILE A 101 6.56 -16.09 -0.28
C ILE A 101 6.10 -16.40 1.15
N ASP A 102 5.18 -17.35 1.27
CA ASP A 102 4.65 -17.81 2.55
C ASP A 102 5.62 -18.84 3.18
N PRO A 103 6.00 -18.68 4.45
CA PRO A 103 6.88 -19.63 5.14
C PRO A 103 6.31 -21.07 5.19
N ASN A 104 5.00 -21.24 5.04
CA ASN A 104 4.35 -22.55 5.07
C ASN A 104 4.30 -23.26 3.70
N THR A 105 4.56 -22.54 2.60
CA THR A 105 4.47 -23.07 1.23
C THR A 105 5.77 -22.96 0.43
N MET A 106 6.90 -22.80 1.11
CA MET A 106 8.22 -22.56 0.48
C MET A 106 8.71 -23.68 -0.44
N ALA A 107 8.20 -24.90 -0.29
CA ALA A 107 8.58 -26.03 -1.14
C ALA A 107 7.99 -25.96 -2.56
N THR A 108 7.02 -25.10 -2.79
CA THR A 108 6.36 -24.91 -4.09
C THR A 108 6.65 -23.54 -4.66
N PRO A 109 7.05 -23.42 -5.94
CA PRO A 109 7.21 -22.12 -6.57
C PRO A 109 5.89 -21.34 -6.56
N VAL A 110 5.97 -20.04 -6.29
CA VAL A 110 4.84 -19.14 -6.52
C VAL A 110 4.78 -18.80 -8.00
N PHE A 111 3.66 -19.10 -8.63
CA PHE A 111 3.46 -18.83 -10.06
C PHE A 111 2.82 -17.46 -10.26
N VAL A 112 3.37 -16.71 -11.24
CA VAL A 112 2.92 -15.36 -11.57
C VAL A 112 2.66 -15.27 -13.07
N GLU A 113 1.49 -14.81 -13.46
CA GLU A 113 1.20 -14.44 -14.86
C GLU A 113 1.21 -12.93 -15.01
N ILE A 114 2.01 -12.44 -15.95
CA ILE A 114 2.12 -11.01 -16.27
C ILE A 114 1.61 -10.76 -17.67
N THR A 115 0.66 -9.84 -17.79
CA THR A 115 0.17 -9.37 -19.08
C THR A 115 0.76 -8.00 -19.38
N LEU A 116 1.56 -7.92 -20.44
CA LEU A 116 2.13 -6.66 -20.93
C LEU A 116 1.14 -5.95 -21.83
N VAL A 117 0.88 -4.69 -21.53
CA VAL A 117 0.10 -3.79 -22.38
C VAL A 117 1.07 -2.91 -23.17
N PRO A 118 1.08 -2.96 -24.51
CA PRO A 118 1.91 -2.08 -25.30
C PRO A 118 1.55 -0.61 -25.04
N LYS A 119 2.55 0.22 -24.81
CA LYS A 119 2.35 1.68 -24.78
C LYS A 119 1.79 2.13 -26.13
N LYS A 120 0.70 2.87 -26.14
CA LYS A 120 0.24 3.54 -27.37
C LYS A 120 1.36 4.46 -27.82
N LYS A 121 1.92 4.21 -29.03
CA LYS A 121 2.79 5.22 -29.66
C LYS A 121 1.97 6.50 -29.72
N ALA A 122 2.47 7.54 -29.07
CA ALA A 122 1.89 8.86 -29.17
C ALA A 122 1.84 9.24 -30.66
N GLN A 123 0.65 9.18 -31.25
CA GLN A 123 0.39 10.00 -32.43
C GLN A 123 0.50 11.44 -31.95
N PRO A 124 1.15 12.35 -32.70
CA PRO A 124 1.13 13.74 -32.32
C PRO A 124 -0.33 14.19 -32.34
N GLU A 125 -0.92 14.29 -31.16
CA GLU A 125 -2.19 14.98 -30.99
C GLU A 125 -1.93 16.43 -31.30
N ALA A 126 -2.44 16.85 -32.46
CA ALA A 126 -2.60 18.26 -32.75
C ALA A 126 -3.55 18.83 -31.69
N ASP A 127 -3.07 19.86 -31.00
CA ASP A 127 -3.82 20.74 -30.10
C ASP A 127 -4.44 20.11 -28.82
N ALA A 128 -3.59 19.59 -27.92
CA ALA A 128 -3.84 19.69 -26.49
C ALA A 128 -3.01 20.85 -25.94
N SER A 129 -3.60 22.01 -25.80
CA SER A 129 -3.01 23.11 -25.03
C SER A 129 -2.61 22.60 -23.65
N PRO A 130 -1.41 22.91 -23.14
CA PRO A 130 -1.04 22.53 -21.79
C PRO A 130 -2.03 23.19 -20.83
N ASN A 131 -2.70 22.37 -20.02
CA ASN A 131 -3.58 22.86 -18.96
C ASN A 131 -2.73 23.73 -18.00
N PRO A 132 -2.92 25.07 -17.96
CA PRO A 132 -2.02 25.96 -17.23
C PRO A 132 -2.27 25.95 -15.70
N ASN A 133 -3.22 25.18 -15.25
CA ASN A 133 -3.50 25.01 -13.82
C ASN A 133 -3.25 23.55 -13.47
N GLY A 134 -2.23 23.26 -12.67
CA GLY A 134 -1.97 21.96 -12.06
C GLY A 134 -3.21 21.46 -11.30
N ALA A 135 -4.23 21.08 -12.06
CA ALA A 135 -5.48 20.60 -11.54
C ALA A 135 -5.22 19.28 -10.81
N ASN A 136 -5.56 19.28 -9.54
CA ASN A 136 -5.69 18.07 -8.74
C ASN A 136 -6.51 17.05 -9.55
N PRO A 137 -6.02 15.81 -9.78
CA PRO A 137 -6.75 14.79 -10.54
C PRO A 137 -8.12 14.45 -9.94
N ASP A 138 -8.40 14.91 -8.72
CA ASP A 138 -9.69 14.76 -8.05
C ASP A 138 -10.68 15.91 -8.37
N MET A 139 -10.27 16.92 -9.16
CA MET A 139 -11.18 18.00 -9.59
C MET A 139 -11.86 17.64 -10.90
N ILE A 140 -13.13 17.28 -10.79
CA ILE A 140 -14.02 17.07 -11.95
C ILE A 140 -14.22 18.41 -12.67
N ASP A 141 -13.94 18.46 -13.98
CA ASP A 141 -14.17 19.66 -14.78
C ASP A 141 -15.69 20.00 -14.78
N VAL A 142 -16.00 21.22 -14.38
CA VAL A 142 -17.38 21.77 -14.39
C VAL A 142 -18.09 21.53 -15.73
N ARG A 143 -17.34 21.48 -16.84
CA ARG A 143 -17.86 21.24 -18.18
C ARG A 143 -18.40 19.81 -18.38
N GLU A 144 -17.88 18.83 -17.61
CA GLU A 144 -18.31 17.44 -17.77
C GLU A 144 -19.76 17.19 -17.31
N TYR A 145 -20.27 17.98 -16.39
CA TYR A 145 -21.63 17.81 -15.87
C TYR A 145 -22.61 18.94 -16.25
N ALA A 146 -22.10 20.11 -16.67
CA ALA A 146 -22.95 21.27 -16.98
C ALA A 146 -23.98 20.98 -18.09
N ASP A 147 -23.63 20.11 -19.04
CA ASP A 147 -24.48 19.71 -20.13
C ASP A 147 -25.34 18.46 -19.86
N LYS A 148 -24.99 17.70 -18.80
CA LYS A 148 -25.68 16.44 -18.46
C LYS A 148 -26.90 16.63 -17.56
N PHE A 149 -26.89 17.68 -16.74
CA PHE A 149 -27.93 17.91 -15.74
C PHE A 149 -28.65 19.24 -15.94
N PRO A 150 -29.88 19.38 -15.41
CA PRO A 150 -30.62 20.65 -15.51
C PRO A 150 -29.82 21.82 -14.92
N LYS A 151 -29.77 22.95 -15.62
CA LYS A 151 -29.00 24.13 -15.21
C LYS A 151 -29.28 24.60 -13.77
N HIS A 152 -30.52 24.44 -13.31
CA HIS A 152 -30.88 24.80 -11.93
C HIS A 152 -30.24 23.84 -10.90
N ALA A 153 -30.16 22.53 -11.22
CA ALA A 153 -29.49 21.57 -10.36
C ALA A 153 -27.98 21.85 -10.30
N VAL A 154 -27.34 22.09 -11.46
CA VAL A 154 -25.91 22.48 -11.56
C VAL A 154 -25.63 23.73 -10.73
N LYS A 155 -26.49 24.77 -10.85
CA LYS A 155 -26.32 26.01 -10.06
C LYS A 155 -26.41 25.77 -8.54
N GLU A 156 -27.33 24.92 -8.08
CA GLU A 156 -27.36 24.56 -6.65
C GLU A 156 -26.17 23.72 -6.24
N PHE A 157 -25.69 22.79 -7.07
CA PHE A 157 -24.50 22.04 -6.83
C PHE A 157 -23.25 22.93 -6.68
N GLU A 158 -23.07 23.91 -7.58
CA GLU A 158 -21.97 24.89 -7.51
C GLU A 158 -22.00 25.75 -6.24
N LYS A 159 -23.20 26.11 -5.77
CA LYS A 159 -23.36 26.81 -4.47
C LYS A 159 -22.95 25.89 -3.30
N GLY A 160 -23.25 24.59 -3.39
CA GLY A 160 -22.79 23.58 -2.44
C GLY A 160 -21.27 23.54 -2.39
N LEU A 161 -20.60 23.43 -3.54
CA LEU A 161 -19.13 23.45 -3.63
C LEU A 161 -18.52 24.73 -3.04
N SER A 162 -19.12 25.88 -3.33
CA SER A 162 -18.67 27.17 -2.73
C SER A 162 -18.84 27.19 -1.21
N SER A 163 -19.94 26.64 -0.70
CA SER A 163 -20.19 26.55 0.75
C SER A 163 -19.17 25.61 1.43
N ASP A 164 -18.82 24.50 0.79
CA ASP A 164 -17.78 23.60 1.29
C ASP A 164 -16.40 24.27 1.32
N ALA A 165 -16.04 24.99 0.27
CA ALA A 165 -14.80 25.76 0.22
C ALA A 165 -14.71 26.80 1.34
N ASP A 166 -15.86 27.39 1.73
CA ASP A 166 -15.99 28.31 2.86
C ASP A 166 -16.03 27.60 4.24
N GLY A 167 -16.05 26.27 4.28
CA GLY A 167 -16.22 25.48 5.51
C GLY A 167 -17.64 25.49 6.08
N LYS A 168 -18.63 25.95 5.31
CA LYS A 168 -20.04 26.05 5.69
C LYS A 168 -20.81 24.77 5.32
N ARG A 169 -20.44 23.65 5.95
CA ARG A 169 -20.98 22.32 5.61
C ARG A 169 -22.50 22.23 5.65
N ASP A 170 -23.17 22.84 6.62
CA ASP A 170 -24.65 22.80 6.68
C ASP A 170 -25.29 23.54 5.50
N ASP A 171 -24.67 24.59 5.00
CA ASP A 171 -25.12 25.30 3.82
C ASP A 171 -24.86 24.46 2.56
N ALA A 172 -23.70 23.79 2.47
CA ALA A 172 -23.39 22.88 1.39
C ALA A 172 -24.42 21.75 1.29
N ILE A 173 -24.71 21.06 2.39
CA ILE A 173 -25.76 20.03 2.46
C ILE A 173 -27.11 20.55 1.94
N ARG A 174 -27.54 21.75 2.34
CA ARG A 174 -28.83 22.33 1.88
C ARG A 174 -28.81 22.54 0.37
N HIS A 175 -27.71 22.97 -0.19
CA HIS A 175 -27.57 23.19 -1.62
C HIS A 175 -27.53 21.88 -2.41
N TYR A 176 -26.77 20.88 -1.92
CA TYR A 176 -26.72 19.54 -2.55
C TYR A 176 -28.08 18.84 -2.49
N LEU A 177 -28.83 18.96 -1.38
CA LEU A 177 -30.19 18.44 -1.28
C LEU A 177 -31.11 19.04 -2.34
N LYS A 178 -31.03 20.35 -2.58
CA LYS A 178 -31.79 21.00 -3.66
C LYS A 178 -31.35 20.52 -5.04
N ALA A 179 -30.06 20.30 -5.24
CA ALA A 179 -29.55 19.79 -6.51
C ALA A 179 -30.09 18.40 -6.81
N VAL A 180 -30.09 17.47 -5.83
CA VAL A 180 -30.64 16.11 -6.01
C VAL A 180 -32.18 16.08 -6.03
N GLU A 181 -32.86 17.05 -5.44
CA GLU A 181 -34.31 17.21 -5.57
C GLU A 181 -34.67 17.57 -7.01
N ILE A 182 -33.90 18.46 -7.65
CA ILE A 182 -34.13 18.89 -9.06
C ILE A 182 -33.68 17.79 -10.03
N ALA A 183 -32.58 17.12 -9.76
CA ALA A 183 -32.00 16.06 -10.58
C ALA A 183 -31.62 14.85 -9.71
N PRO A 184 -32.54 13.88 -9.50
CA PRO A 184 -32.32 12.71 -8.64
C PRO A 184 -31.26 11.73 -9.15
N ASP A 185 -30.75 11.92 -10.34
CA ASP A 185 -29.66 11.18 -10.98
C ASP A 185 -28.33 11.94 -10.96
N PHE A 186 -28.26 13.10 -10.29
CA PHE A 186 -27.04 13.89 -10.17
C PHE A 186 -26.04 13.24 -9.21
N TYR A 187 -25.35 12.19 -9.67
CA TYR A 187 -24.47 11.36 -8.85
C TYR A 187 -23.35 12.16 -8.15
N LEU A 188 -22.85 13.25 -8.75
CA LEU A 188 -21.84 14.10 -8.11
C LEU A 188 -22.37 14.83 -6.87
N ALA A 189 -23.63 15.31 -6.94
CA ALA A 189 -24.27 15.94 -5.80
C ALA A 189 -24.53 14.93 -4.67
N HIS A 190 -24.93 13.70 -5.01
CA HIS A 190 -25.04 12.60 -4.06
C HIS A 190 -23.69 12.26 -3.40
N ASN A 191 -22.59 12.23 -4.18
CA ASN A 191 -21.25 11.94 -3.64
C ASN A 191 -20.82 13.01 -2.62
N ASN A 192 -20.98 14.30 -2.95
CA ASN A 192 -20.60 15.37 -2.04
C ASN A 192 -21.51 15.42 -0.80
N LEU A 193 -22.79 15.20 -0.97
CA LEU A 193 -23.74 15.07 0.14
C LEU A 193 -23.37 13.92 1.07
N GLY A 194 -22.99 12.77 0.51
CA GLY A 194 -22.47 11.62 1.27
C GLY A 194 -21.21 11.97 2.07
N SER A 195 -20.27 12.69 1.45
CA SER A 195 -19.03 13.15 2.09
C SER A 195 -19.30 14.12 3.25
N ASP A 196 -20.26 15.02 3.08
CA ASP A 196 -20.65 15.96 4.12
C ASP A 196 -21.34 15.28 5.30
N TYR A 197 -22.26 14.35 5.04
CA TYR A 197 -22.86 13.53 6.08
C TYR A 197 -21.80 12.70 6.82
N GLN A 198 -20.82 12.12 6.11
CA GLN A 198 -19.70 11.43 6.73
C GLN A 198 -18.88 12.37 7.63
N GLY A 199 -18.59 13.59 7.16
CA GLY A 199 -17.89 14.61 7.94
C GLY A 199 -18.65 15.07 9.20
N LYS A 200 -19.97 14.89 9.22
CA LYS A 200 -20.83 15.08 10.41
C LYS A 200 -21.00 13.82 11.24
N SER A 201 -20.36 12.72 10.87
CA SER A 201 -20.56 11.40 11.47
C SER A 201 -22.00 10.86 11.34
N ASP A 202 -22.76 11.38 10.40
CA ASP A 202 -24.08 10.86 10.03
C ASP A 202 -23.90 9.72 9.01
N PHE A 203 -23.38 8.60 9.51
CA PHE A 203 -23.04 7.44 8.68
C PHE A 203 -24.25 6.81 7.96
N PRO A 204 -25.45 6.75 8.55
CA PRO A 204 -26.62 6.23 7.84
C PRO A 204 -26.98 7.03 6.58
N ASN A 205 -27.00 8.36 6.67
CA ASN A 205 -27.27 9.21 5.51
C ASN A 205 -26.10 9.21 4.53
N ALA A 206 -24.86 9.25 5.00
CA ALA A 206 -23.68 9.14 4.13
C ALA A 206 -23.71 7.85 3.30
N ARG A 207 -24.00 6.70 3.94
CA ARG A 207 -24.13 5.40 3.26
C ARG A 207 -25.19 5.44 2.16
N LYS A 208 -26.37 5.93 2.49
CA LYS A 208 -27.50 6.04 1.54
C LYS A 208 -27.11 6.82 0.29
N GLU A 209 -26.44 7.93 0.47
CA GLU A 209 -26.02 8.79 -0.65
C GLU A 209 -24.95 8.12 -1.50
N PHE A 210 -23.94 7.49 -0.91
CA PHE A 210 -22.92 6.74 -1.65
C PHE A 210 -23.50 5.49 -2.36
N GLU A 211 -24.42 4.76 -1.75
CA GLU A 211 -25.16 3.68 -2.41
C GLU A 211 -25.93 4.21 -3.63
N ARG A 212 -26.49 5.41 -3.53
CA ARG A 212 -27.13 6.05 -4.67
C ARG A 212 -26.13 6.37 -5.79
N VAL A 213 -24.94 6.85 -5.46
CA VAL A 213 -23.85 7.04 -6.45
C VAL A 213 -23.55 5.75 -7.18
N VAL A 214 -23.35 4.64 -6.46
CA VAL A 214 -23.07 3.31 -7.05
C VAL A 214 -24.19 2.84 -7.99
N GLN A 215 -25.45 3.09 -7.62
CA GLN A 215 -26.59 2.78 -8.49
C GLN A 215 -26.58 3.59 -9.80
N LEU A 216 -26.23 4.86 -9.73
CA LEU A 216 -26.24 5.79 -10.86
C LEU A 216 -24.99 5.68 -11.73
N ASN A 217 -23.84 5.40 -11.11
CA ASN A 217 -22.56 5.28 -11.78
C ASN A 217 -21.77 4.09 -11.20
N GLN A 218 -22.00 2.89 -11.74
CA GLN A 218 -21.35 1.67 -11.28
C GLN A 218 -19.83 1.65 -11.53
N SER A 219 -19.30 2.52 -12.37
CA SER A 219 -17.86 2.63 -12.65
C SER A 219 -17.11 3.53 -11.66
N ASP A 220 -17.80 4.25 -10.80
CA ASP A 220 -17.22 5.18 -9.84
C ASP A 220 -16.53 4.45 -8.69
N ALA A 221 -15.20 4.27 -8.80
CA ALA A 221 -14.41 3.63 -7.77
C ALA A 221 -14.44 4.39 -6.43
N ALA A 222 -14.53 5.73 -6.47
CA ALA A 222 -14.53 6.56 -5.26
C ALA A 222 -15.76 6.29 -4.38
N ALA A 223 -16.92 6.07 -4.97
CA ALA A 223 -18.13 5.73 -4.22
C ALA A 223 -17.98 4.40 -3.46
N TYR A 224 -17.34 3.39 -4.08
CA TYR A 224 -17.03 2.13 -3.40
C TYR A 224 -16.02 2.31 -2.27
N PHE A 225 -15.00 3.13 -2.46
CA PHE A 225 -14.04 3.46 -1.40
C PHE A 225 -14.71 4.19 -0.22
N ASN A 226 -15.61 5.11 -0.50
CA ASN A 226 -16.38 5.81 0.52
C ASN A 226 -17.31 4.86 1.29
N LEU A 227 -17.99 3.94 0.61
CA LEU A 227 -18.80 2.89 1.27
C LEU A 227 -17.95 1.97 2.13
N SER A 228 -16.79 1.54 1.63
CA SER A 228 -15.85 0.75 2.42
C SER A 228 -15.43 1.51 3.69
N ASN A 229 -15.11 2.79 3.57
CA ASN A 229 -14.74 3.61 4.73
C ASN A 229 -15.87 3.74 5.75
N ILE A 230 -17.12 3.97 5.30
CA ILE A 230 -18.30 3.98 6.17
C ILE A 230 -18.45 2.63 6.89
N CYS A 231 -18.33 1.52 6.18
CA CYS A 231 -18.41 0.18 6.77
C CYS A 231 -17.28 -0.05 7.78
N MET A 232 -16.08 0.45 7.53
CA MET A 232 -15.00 0.40 8.53
C MET A 232 -15.33 1.24 9.76
N LEU A 233 -15.85 2.46 9.60
CA LEU A 233 -16.20 3.34 10.71
C LEU A 233 -17.32 2.75 11.58
N THR A 234 -18.20 1.97 10.98
CA THR A 234 -19.32 1.27 11.65
C THR A 234 -18.99 -0.17 12.03
N ALA A 235 -17.72 -0.58 11.97
CA ALA A 235 -17.20 -1.92 12.32
C ALA A 235 -17.78 -3.08 11.48
N GLN A 236 -18.31 -2.80 10.28
CA GLN A 236 -18.82 -3.80 9.34
C GLN A 236 -17.69 -4.30 8.43
N LEU A 237 -16.62 -4.90 9.00
CA LEU A 237 -15.38 -5.21 8.28
C LEU A 237 -15.56 -6.16 7.08
N PRO A 238 -16.40 -7.21 7.12
CA PRO A 238 -16.62 -8.04 5.94
C PRO A 238 -17.24 -7.28 4.76
N GLU A 239 -18.18 -6.38 5.03
CA GLU A 239 -18.81 -5.55 4.02
C GLU A 239 -17.84 -4.48 3.49
N ALA A 240 -17.01 -3.92 4.37
CA ALA A 240 -15.94 -3.01 4.00
C ALA A 240 -14.97 -3.66 2.99
N GLN A 241 -14.62 -4.94 3.20
CA GLN A 241 -13.78 -5.69 2.26
C GLN A 241 -14.45 -5.81 0.88
N GLN A 242 -15.74 -6.16 0.83
CA GLN A 242 -16.46 -6.31 -0.44
C GLN A 242 -16.48 -5.01 -1.25
N TYR A 243 -16.82 -3.90 -0.60
CA TYR A 243 -16.80 -2.60 -1.29
C TYR A 243 -15.40 -2.19 -1.71
N LEU A 244 -14.39 -2.46 -0.89
CA LEU A 244 -13.00 -2.14 -1.20
C LEU A 244 -12.49 -2.94 -2.42
N ASP A 245 -12.79 -4.23 -2.47
CA ASP A 245 -12.42 -5.10 -3.59
C ASP A 245 -13.07 -4.60 -4.89
N GLU A 246 -14.34 -4.19 -4.82
CA GLU A 246 -15.04 -3.61 -5.97
C GLU A 246 -14.43 -2.28 -6.43
N GLY A 247 -14.03 -1.42 -5.51
CA GLY A 247 -13.35 -0.17 -5.82
C GLY A 247 -11.97 -0.41 -6.45
N LEU A 248 -11.17 -1.30 -5.86
CA LEU A 248 -9.84 -1.64 -6.38
C LEU A 248 -9.89 -2.40 -7.71
N ARG A 249 -10.93 -3.17 -7.97
CA ARG A 249 -11.13 -3.80 -9.28
C ARG A 249 -11.33 -2.76 -10.40
N ARG A 250 -11.97 -1.62 -10.08
CA ARG A 250 -12.18 -0.50 -11.02
C ARG A 250 -10.96 0.39 -11.14
N GLN A 251 -10.29 0.65 -10.03
CA GLN A 251 -9.10 1.52 -9.97
C GLN A 251 -8.01 0.86 -9.10
N PRO A 252 -7.24 -0.09 -9.66
CA PRO A 252 -6.21 -0.82 -8.92
C PRO A 252 -5.10 0.08 -8.35
N ASP A 253 -4.77 1.15 -9.06
CA ASP A 253 -3.72 2.11 -8.70
C ASP A 253 -4.26 3.34 -7.95
N SER A 254 -5.36 3.20 -7.23
CA SER A 254 -5.86 4.24 -6.34
C SER A 254 -5.05 4.30 -5.05
N SER A 255 -4.37 5.42 -4.80
CA SER A 255 -3.70 5.65 -3.51
C SER A 255 -4.67 5.57 -2.33
N LEU A 256 -5.88 6.11 -2.49
CA LEU A 256 -6.94 6.02 -1.49
C LEU A 256 -7.38 4.57 -1.27
N GLY A 257 -7.61 3.82 -2.35
CA GLY A 257 -7.99 2.40 -2.26
C GLY A 257 -6.93 1.57 -1.54
N GLN A 258 -5.64 1.76 -1.88
CA GLN A 258 -4.54 1.08 -1.21
C GLN A 258 -4.38 1.50 0.27
N PHE A 259 -4.60 2.76 0.60
CA PHE A 259 -4.61 3.24 1.98
C PHE A 259 -5.75 2.61 2.81
N LEU A 260 -6.95 2.53 2.24
CA LEU A 260 -8.09 1.88 2.88
C LEU A 260 -7.85 0.38 3.06
N LEU A 261 -7.22 -0.29 2.08
CA LEU A 261 -6.82 -1.70 2.20
C LEU A 261 -5.84 -1.90 3.36
N GLY A 262 -4.80 -1.07 3.45
CA GLY A 262 -3.87 -1.09 4.57
C GLY A 262 -4.56 -0.88 5.91
N THR A 263 -5.51 0.06 5.97
CA THR A 263 -6.30 0.35 7.18
C THR A 263 -7.19 -0.83 7.58
N LEU A 264 -7.86 -1.46 6.61
CA LEU A 264 -8.70 -2.63 6.85
C LEU A 264 -7.86 -3.83 7.33
N ASP A 265 -6.72 -4.08 6.69
CA ASP A 265 -5.81 -5.17 7.06
C ASP A 265 -5.22 -4.98 8.47
N LEU A 266 -4.94 -3.74 8.90
CA LEU A 266 -4.57 -3.44 10.29
C LEU A 266 -5.68 -3.85 11.26
N ARG A 267 -6.93 -3.52 10.96
CA ARG A 267 -8.08 -3.91 11.79
C ARG A 267 -8.28 -5.42 11.84
N LEU A 268 -8.00 -6.11 10.74
CA LEU A 268 -8.04 -7.57 10.63
C LEU A 268 -6.79 -8.27 11.18
N LYS A 269 -5.81 -7.51 11.71
CA LYS A 269 -4.52 -8.02 12.20
C LYS A 269 -3.66 -8.72 11.14
N LYS A 270 -3.89 -8.43 9.88
CA LYS A 270 -3.10 -8.89 8.74
C LYS A 270 -1.91 -7.95 8.52
N LEU A 271 -0.99 -7.89 9.50
CA LEU A 271 0.05 -6.86 9.55
C LEU A 271 0.98 -6.82 8.31
N PRO A 272 1.43 -7.96 7.73
CA PRO A 272 2.24 -7.94 6.52
C PRO A 272 1.50 -7.35 5.31
N GLN A 273 0.22 -7.70 5.13
CA GLN A 273 -0.62 -7.18 4.04
C GLN A 273 -0.87 -5.68 4.22
N ALA A 274 -1.13 -5.25 5.45
CA ALA A 274 -1.29 -3.84 5.79
C ALA A 274 -0.04 -3.01 5.44
N GLU A 275 1.16 -3.51 5.79
CA GLU A 275 2.43 -2.84 5.45
C GLU A 275 2.55 -2.63 3.94
N LEU A 276 2.23 -3.65 3.15
CA LEU A 276 2.30 -3.59 1.69
C LEU A 276 1.34 -2.58 1.09
N ALA A 277 0.09 -2.64 1.49
CA ALA A 277 -0.92 -1.73 0.98
C ALA A 277 -0.57 -0.27 1.33
N LEU A 278 -0.06 -0.02 2.55
CA LEU A 278 0.39 1.32 2.95
C LEU A 278 1.60 1.80 2.15
N LEU A 279 2.59 0.92 1.89
CA LEU A 279 3.72 1.24 1.02
C LEU A 279 3.26 1.57 -0.40
N ARG A 280 2.31 0.79 -0.95
CA ARG A 280 1.75 1.08 -2.26
C ARG A 280 0.99 2.40 -2.31
N ALA A 281 0.23 2.72 -1.26
CA ALA A 281 -0.45 4.02 -1.14
C ALA A 281 0.54 5.19 -1.13
N ILE A 282 1.68 5.06 -0.41
CA ILE A 282 2.74 6.06 -0.36
C ILE A 282 3.43 6.22 -1.71
N GLU A 283 3.64 5.14 -2.44
CA GLU A 283 4.25 5.15 -3.76
C GLU A 283 3.36 5.88 -4.78
N LEU A 284 2.06 5.54 -4.78
CA LEU A 284 1.07 6.15 -5.67
C LEU A 284 0.83 7.63 -5.37
N SER A 285 0.98 8.04 -4.12
CA SER A 285 0.82 9.44 -3.72
C SER A 285 1.82 9.82 -2.60
N PRO A 286 3.08 10.13 -2.96
CA PRO A 286 4.15 10.42 -1.97
C PRO A 286 3.89 11.63 -1.08
N THR A 287 3.00 12.52 -1.53
CA THR A 287 2.63 13.76 -0.81
C THR A 287 1.45 13.61 0.16
N LYS A 288 0.81 12.43 0.22
CA LYS A 288 -0.20 12.14 1.23
C LYS A 288 0.47 11.70 2.53
N ALA A 289 0.12 12.38 3.63
CA ALA A 289 0.73 12.16 4.94
C ALA A 289 0.22 10.88 5.61
N GLU A 290 -1.07 10.60 5.48
CA GLU A 290 -1.81 9.61 6.27
C GLU A 290 -1.26 8.18 6.09
N PRO A 291 -1.01 7.67 4.86
CA PRO A 291 -0.48 6.31 4.69
C PRO A 291 0.90 6.14 5.35
N ARG A 292 1.76 7.16 5.26
CA ARG A 292 3.10 7.12 5.86
C ARG A 292 3.05 7.16 7.38
N LEU A 293 2.19 7.99 7.95
CA LEU A 293 2.01 8.05 9.41
C LEU A 293 1.44 6.74 9.96
N GLN A 294 0.53 6.11 9.24
CA GLN A 294 -0.03 4.82 9.63
C GLN A 294 1.03 3.70 9.54
N LEU A 295 1.86 3.71 8.49
CA LEU A 295 2.99 2.79 8.35
C LEU A 295 4.01 2.97 9.50
N VAL A 296 4.34 4.20 9.88
CA VAL A 296 5.21 4.48 11.02
C VAL A 296 4.66 3.87 12.31
N ASN A 297 3.36 4.00 12.57
CA ASN A 297 2.73 3.40 13.74
C ASN A 297 2.83 1.88 13.72
N LEU A 298 2.53 1.24 12.58
CA LEU A 298 2.68 -0.19 12.39
C LEU A 298 4.12 -0.68 12.66
N LEU A 299 5.11 0.02 12.10
CA LEU A 299 6.53 -0.32 12.30
C LEU A 299 6.95 -0.21 13.76
N LEU A 300 6.45 0.81 14.47
CA LEU A 300 6.73 0.99 15.91
C LEU A 300 6.08 -0.09 16.77
N GLU A 301 4.85 -0.49 16.46
CA GLU A 301 4.18 -1.61 17.13
C GLU A 301 4.93 -2.92 16.95
N GLN A 302 5.58 -3.13 15.81
CA GLN A 302 6.45 -4.26 15.52
C GLN A 302 7.87 -4.13 16.12
N GLY A 303 8.19 -3.03 16.82
CA GLY A 303 9.53 -2.78 17.37
C GLY A 303 10.58 -2.40 16.32
N ARG A 304 10.20 -2.18 15.07
CA ARG A 304 11.07 -1.85 13.92
C ARG A 304 11.41 -0.35 13.90
N LYS A 305 12.12 0.10 14.95
CA LYS A 305 12.38 1.52 15.21
C LYS A 305 13.18 2.20 14.09
N ASP A 306 14.17 1.52 13.51
CA ASP A 306 15.02 2.10 12.45
C ASP A 306 14.23 2.31 11.16
N ALA A 307 13.37 1.37 10.80
CA ALA A 307 12.47 1.51 9.66
C ALA A 307 11.46 2.65 9.87
N ALA A 308 10.91 2.76 11.08
CA ALA A 308 10.03 3.87 11.43
C ALA A 308 10.76 5.23 11.36
N ALA A 309 11.99 5.31 11.86
CA ALA A 309 12.81 6.52 11.76
C ALA A 309 13.10 6.91 10.31
N SER A 310 13.37 5.93 9.44
CA SER A 310 13.54 6.18 8.00
C SER A 310 12.28 6.80 7.39
N GLN A 311 11.10 6.23 7.66
CA GLN A 311 9.83 6.78 7.15
C GLN A 311 9.54 8.19 7.67
N LEU A 312 9.94 8.51 8.91
CA LEU A 312 9.79 9.86 9.46
C LEU A 312 10.75 10.87 8.80
N ARG A 313 11.99 10.47 8.45
CA ARG A 313 12.92 11.33 7.69
C ARG A 313 12.37 11.60 6.28
N ASP A 314 11.93 10.58 5.59
CA ASP A 314 11.30 10.70 4.27
C ASP A 314 10.05 11.60 4.31
N PHE A 315 9.28 11.54 5.41
CA PHE A 315 8.15 12.44 5.61
C PHE A 315 8.61 13.89 5.66
N LEU A 316 9.62 14.20 6.48
CA LEU A 316 10.10 15.57 6.65
C LEU A 316 10.78 16.13 5.40
N GLU A 317 11.40 15.26 4.60
CA GLU A 317 12.00 15.63 3.31
C GLU A 317 10.94 15.97 2.27
N LYS A 318 9.91 15.11 2.13
CA LYS A 318 8.89 15.26 1.08
C LYS A 318 7.75 16.18 1.45
N LEU A 319 7.52 16.40 2.73
CA LEU A 319 6.39 17.15 3.29
C LEU A 319 6.85 18.14 4.38
N PRO A 320 7.83 19.03 4.10
CA PRO A 320 8.41 19.91 5.13
C PRO A 320 7.38 20.84 5.78
N ASP A 321 6.42 21.33 4.99
CA ASP A 321 5.40 22.29 5.40
C ASP A 321 4.06 21.65 5.82
N ASN A 322 4.03 20.32 5.96
CA ASN A 322 2.82 19.63 6.39
C ASN A 322 2.49 19.95 7.85
N PRO A 323 1.22 20.13 8.22
CA PRO A 323 0.82 20.42 9.61
C PRO A 323 1.34 19.44 10.66
N PHE A 324 1.62 18.18 10.26
CA PHE A 324 2.18 17.16 11.14
C PHE A 324 3.70 17.20 11.27
N SER A 325 4.41 17.99 10.46
CA SER A 325 5.89 18.01 10.44
C SER A 325 6.53 18.34 11.78
N PRO A 326 6.00 19.26 12.62
CA PRO A 326 6.55 19.49 13.97
C PRO A 326 6.47 18.25 14.87
N GLN A 327 5.35 17.54 14.85
CA GLN A 327 5.13 16.32 15.65
C GLN A 327 5.99 15.16 15.14
N VAL A 328 6.13 15.03 13.83
CA VAL A 328 6.99 14.04 13.15
C VAL A 328 8.45 14.27 13.56
N LYS A 329 8.93 15.51 13.55
CA LYS A 329 10.28 15.87 13.98
C LYS A 329 10.54 15.51 15.45
N GLN A 330 9.59 15.80 16.33
CA GLN A 330 9.69 15.44 17.74
C GLN A 330 9.73 13.91 17.94
N LYS A 331 8.89 13.16 17.19
CA LYS A 331 8.84 11.70 17.25
C LYS A 331 10.16 11.08 16.77
N LEU A 332 10.74 11.61 15.69
CA LEU A 332 12.04 11.17 15.16
C LEU A 332 13.15 11.40 16.18
N GLN A 333 13.24 12.59 16.78
CA GLN A 333 14.24 12.92 17.81
C GLN A 333 14.17 11.95 19.01
N LYS A 334 12.97 11.60 19.48
CA LYS A 334 12.78 10.64 20.57
C LYS A 334 13.26 9.24 20.20
N LEU A 335 13.01 8.80 18.96
CA LEU A 335 13.48 7.49 18.49
C LEU A 335 15.00 7.44 18.40
N GLU A 336 15.63 8.47 17.86
CA GLU A 336 17.10 8.56 17.73
C GLU A 336 17.82 8.67 19.07
N ALA A 337 17.22 9.37 20.05
CA ALA A 337 17.75 9.40 21.41
C ALA A 337 17.69 8.03 22.08
N SER A 338 16.59 7.30 21.93
CA SER A 338 16.42 5.97 22.51
C SER A 338 17.36 4.91 21.89
N SER A 339 17.72 5.08 20.62
CA SER A 339 18.68 4.19 19.95
C SER A 339 20.12 4.40 20.45
N LYS A 340 20.49 5.65 20.77
CA LYS A 340 21.82 6.00 21.31
C LYS A 340 22.05 5.47 22.74
N THR A 341 21.00 5.42 23.56
CA THR A 341 21.08 4.89 24.93
C THR A 341 21.09 3.36 25.01
N ALA A 342 20.72 2.68 23.94
CA ALA A 342 20.71 1.20 23.86
C ALA A 342 22.01 0.62 23.29
N ALA A 343 22.98 1.43 22.86
CA ALA A 343 24.29 0.94 22.44
C ALA A 343 25.08 0.45 23.68
N PRO A 344 25.60 -0.80 23.73
CA PRO A 344 26.40 -1.25 24.85
C PRO A 344 27.66 -0.40 24.95
N VAL A 345 27.94 0.08 26.17
CA VAL A 345 29.24 0.66 26.51
C VAL A 345 30.27 -0.44 26.29
N SER A 346 30.98 -0.40 25.17
CA SER A 346 32.16 -1.24 24.96
C SER A 346 33.26 -0.82 25.93
N ASN A 347 33.44 -1.61 26.97
CA ASN A 347 34.63 -1.57 27.78
C ASN A 347 35.75 -2.31 27.07
#